data_237e30f7522299cc4d447b71fdb9d135
#
_entry.id   237e30f7522299cc4d447b71fdb9d135
#
_cell.length_a   1.000
_cell.length_b   1.000
_cell.length_c   1.000
_cell.angle_alpha   90.00
_cell.angle_beta   90.00
_cell.angle_gamma   90.00
#
_symmetry.space_group_name_H-M   'P 1'
#
loop_
_entity.id
_entity.type
_entity.pdbx_description
1 polymer ?
#
loop_
_entity_poly.entity_id
_entity_poly.type
_entity_poly.pdbx_seq_one_letter_code
_entity_poly.pdbx_strand_id
1 'polypeptide(L)'
;MDLASIRIITDDLDRLVDFYEQVTGVSAERPAPVFAELVLPSATLAIGDSQTVPLFGAGSARAADNHTVIIEFQVDDVDAEYQRLTPHVDDWVQEPTTMPWGNRSILFRDPDNNLVNLYTPVSEEAIERFNGRGLPTSQASEA
;
A
#
# COMPACT_ATOMS: atom_id res chain seq x y z
N MET A 1 -17.45 -8.94 -10.85
CA MET A 1 -16.26 -9.35 -10.04
C MET A 1 -15.43 -8.13 -9.73
N ASP A 2 -15.04 -7.94 -8.47
CA ASP A 2 -14.27 -6.78 -8.03
C ASP A 2 -13.05 -7.25 -7.22
N LEU A 3 -11.91 -6.58 -7.41
CA LEU A 3 -10.76 -6.77 -6.54
C LEU A 3 -11.04 -6.03 -5.23
N ALA A 4 -11.45 -6.75 -4.20
CA ALA A 4 -11.93 -6.16 -2.95
C ALA A 4 -10.78 -5.84 -1.99
N SER A 5 -9.81 -6.73 -1.88
CA SER A 5 -8.71 -6.60 -0.93
C SER A 5 -7.50 -7.43 -1.32
N ILE A 6 -6.36 -7.03 -0.78
CA ILE A 6 -5.15 -7.86 -0.67
C ILE A 6 -4.98 -8.15 0.81
N ARG A 7 -4.60 -9.40 1.16
CA ARG A 7 -4.30 -9.76 2.55
C ARG A 7 -2.84 -10.12 2.68
N ILE A 8 -2.14 -9.43 3.59
CA ILE A 8 -0.75 -9.72 3.95
C ILE A 8 -0.77 -10.58 5.21
N ILE A 9 -0.04 -11.68 5.19
CA ILE A 9 0.18 -12.51 6.38
C ILE A 9 1.46 -12.05 7.07
N THR A 10 1.39 -11.90 8.38
CA THR A 10 2.51 -11.42 9.19
C THR A 10 2.63 -12.20 10.50
N ASP A 11 3.83 -12.29 11.03
CA ASP A 11 4.08 -12.84 12.37
C ASP A 11 4.00 -11.76 13.48
N ASP A 12 3.88 -10.49 13.09
CA ASP A 12 3.77 -9.36 14.02
C ASP A 12 2.71 -8.38 13.51
N LEU A 13 1.46 -8.65 13.88
CA LEU A 13 0.31 -7.89 13.42
C LEU A 13 0.42 -6.40 13.78
N ASP A 14 0.73 -6.10 15.04
CA ASP A 14 0.76 -4.72 15.52
C ASP A 14 1.83 -3.90 14.79
N ARG A 15 3.01 -4.45 14.60
CA ARG A 15 4.10 -3.76 13.89
C ARG A 15 3.72 -3.43 12.45
N LEU A 16 3.14 -4.39 11.74
CA LEU A 16 2.76 -4.16 10.35
C LEU A 16 1.58 -3.21 10.22
N VAL A 17 0.60 -3.31 11.11
CA VAL A 17 -0.54 -2.38 11.17
C VAL A 17 -0.07 -0.95 11.44
N ASP A 18 0.78 -0.76 12.44
CA ASP A 18 1.32 0.56 12.77
C ASP A 18 2.04 1.19 11.59
N PHE A 19 2.82 0.40 10.87
CA PHE A 19 3.53 0.86 9.68
C PHE A 19 2.55 1.37 8.61
N TYR A 20 1.54 0.58 8.27
CA TYR A 20 0.59 0.99 7.23
C TYR A 20 -0.38 2.08 7.68
N GLU A 21 -0.64 2.22 8.96
CA GLU A 21 -1.35 3.41 9.47
C GLU A 21 -0.53 4.68 9.24
N GLN A 22 0.80 4.63 9.41
CA GLN A 22 1.68 5.75 9.09
C GLN A 22 1.71 6.02 7.57
N VAL A 23 1.82 4.98 6.76
CA VAL A 23 1.88 5.12 5.29
C VAL A 23 0.59 5.73 4.74
N THR A 24 -0.56 5.19 5.13
CA THR A 24 -1.85 5.55 4.56
C THR A 24 -2.53 6.74 5.25
N GLY A 25 -2.17 7.03 6.49
CA GLY A 25 -2.87 8.01 7.33
C GLY A 25 -4.25 7.53 7.78
N VAL A 26 -4.59 6.27 7.57
CA VAL A 26 -5.88 5.67 7.93
C VAL A 26 -5.71 4.81 9.16
N SER A 27 -6.65 4.93 10.10
CA SER A 27 -6.68 4.04 11.27
C SER A 27 -7.25 2.69 10.88
N ALA A 28 -6.59 1.61 11.29
CA ALA A 28 -7.04 0.25 10.99
C ALA A 28 -8.28 -0.10 11.82
N GLU A 29 -9.18 -0.86 11.21
CA GLU A 29 -10.25 -1.55 11.90
C GLU A 29 -9.74 -2.94 12.33
N ARG A 30 -10.11 -3.37 13.53
CA ARG A 30 -9.68 -4.66 14.08
C ARG A 30 -10.90 -5.52 14.42
N PRO A 31 -11.44 -6.27 13.44
CA PRO A 31 -12.60 -7.15 13.70
C PRO A 31 -12.29 -8.29 14.67
N ALA A 32 -11.00 -8.66 14.79
CA ALA A 32 -10.54 -9.72 15.68
C ALA A 32 -9.10 -9.39 16.15
N PRO A 33 -8.62 -10.00 17.26
CA PRO A 33 -7.24 -9.79 17.73
C PRO A 33 -6.16 -10.21 16.73
N VAL A 34 -6.49 -11.11 15.78
CA VAL A 34 -5.54 -11.68 14.81
C VAL A 34 -5.72 -11.11 13.40
N PHE A 35 -6.56 -10.07 13.24
CA PHE A 35 -6.91 -9.56 11.92
C PHE A 35 -7.18 -8.05 11.97
N ALA A 36 -6.68 -7.33 10.98
CA ALA A 36 -6.91 -5.89 10.83
C ALA A 36 -7.17 -5.52 9.37
N GLU A 37 -7.88 -4.43 9.16
CA GLU A 37 -8.22 -3.91 7.84
C GLU A 37 -7.98 -2.42 7.77
N LEU A 38 -7.21 -1.98 6.76
CA LEU A 38 -7.12 -0.57 6.39
C LEU A 38 -8.06 -0.36 5.21
N VAL A 39 -9.23 0.22 5.48
CA VAL A 39 -10.28 0.43 4.48
C VAL A 39 -9.99 1.74 3.75
N LEU A 40 -9.63 1.63 2.48
CA LEU A 40 -9.34 2.75 1.59
C LEU A 40 -10.49 2.93 0.58
N PRO A 41 -10.57 4.08 -0.10
CA PRO A 41 -11.69 4.34 -1.02
C PRO A 41 -11.82 3.32 -2.15
N SER A 42 -10.71 2.78 -2.66
CA SER A 42 -10.73 1.87 -3.83
C SER A 42 -10.71 0.39 -3.46
N ALA A 43 -10.04 0.04 -2.37
CA ALA A 43 -9.87 -1.35 -1.94
C ALA A 43 -9.37 -1.39 -0.50
N THR A 44 -9.42 -2.56 0.11
CA THR A 44 -8.95 -2.76 1.48
C THR A 44 -7.58 -3.43 1.48
N LEU A 45 -6.69 -2.93 2.32
CA LEU A 45 -5.46 -3.63 2.68
C LEU A 45 -5.73 -4.39 3.99
N ALA A 46 -5.84 -5.70 3.89
CA ALA A 46 -6.06 -6.58 5.03
C ALA A 46 -4.72 -7.12 5.55
N ILE A 47 -4.61 -7.26 6.87
CA ILE A 47 -3.42 -7.80 7.53
C ILE A 47 -3.88 -8.89 8.49
N GLY A 48 -3.40 -10.12 8.29
CA GLY A 48 -3.74 -11.27 9.10
C GLY A 48 -2.51 -11.85 9.79
N ASP A 49 -2.69 -12.21 11.07
CA ASP A 49 -1.67 -12.96 11.78
C ASP A 49 -1.49 -14.35 11.15
N SER A 50 -0.27 -14.86 11.16
CA SER A 50 0.03 -16.20 10.63
C SER A 50 -0.78 -17.30 11.29
N GLN A 51 -1.28 -17.09 12.51
CA GLN A 51 -2.19 -18.00 13.19
C GLN A 51 -3.51 -18.22 12.44
N THR A 52 -3.89 -17.30 11.54
CA THR A 52 -5.12 -17.45 10.74
C THR A 52 -4.94 -18.38 9.54
N VAL A 53 -3.72 -18.65 9.12
CA VAL A 53 -3.41 -19.42 7.91
C VAL A 53 -3.99 -20.85 7.96
N PRO A 54 -3.89 -21.61 9.07
CA PRO A 54 -4.46 -22.95 9.12
C PRO A 54 -5.98 -23.01 8.89
N LEU A 55 -6.69 -21.89 9.09
CA LEU A 55 -8.13 -21.81 8.82
C LEU A 55 -8.47 -21.89 7.33
N PHE A 56 -7.53 -21.47 6.47
CA PHE A 56 -7.65 -21.58 5.01
C PHE A 56 -7.01 -22.85 4.47
N GLY A 57 -5.88 -23.23 5.06
CA GLY A 57 -5.11 -24.40 4.68
C GLY A 57 -3.71 -24.28 5.24
N ALA A 58 -3.31 -25.21 6.11
CA ALA A 58 -1.99 -25.19 6.73
C ALA A 58 -0.88 -25.10 5.66
N GLY A 59 0.04 -24.15 5.83
CA GLY A 59 1.16 -23.94 4.91
C GLY A 59 0.82 -23.22 3.61
N SER A 60 -0.44 -22.77 3.43
CA SER A 60 -0.86 -22.11 2.19
C SER A 60 -0.33 -20.69 2.02
N ALA A 61 0.05 -20.04 3.11
CA ALA A 61 0.68 -18.73 3.10
C ALA A 61 1.71 -18.64 4.23
N ARG A 62 2.64 -17.70 4.10
CA ARG A 62 3.74 -17.56 5.04
C ARG A 62 4.14 -16.09 5.18
N ALA A 63 4.42 -15.66 6.40
CA ALA A 63 4.87 -14.30 6.67
C ALA A 63 6.22 -13.99 6.01
N ALA A 64 6.40 -12.74 5.60
CA ALA A 64 7.68 -12.20 5.09
C ALA A 64 8.27 -12.98 3.89
N ASP A 65 7.41 -13.56 3.06
CA ASP A 65 7.83 -14.44 1.95
C ASP A 65 7.37 -13.94 0.57
N ASN A 66 6.88 -12.71 0.49
CA ASN A 66 6.46 -12.12 -0.78
C ASN A 66 7.64 -11.46 -1.49
N HIS A 67 7.89 -11.88 -2.72
CA HIS A 67 8.91 -11.29 -3.59
C HIS A 67 8.40 -10.95 -4.99
N THR A 68 7.12 -11.10 -5.26
CA THR A 68 6.52 -10.91 -6.59
C THR A 68 5.52 -9.77 -6.65
N VAL A 69 4.74 -9.56 -5.58
CA VAL A 69 3.70 -8.55 -5.54
C VAL A 69 4.27 -7.23 -5.02
N ILE A 70 3.99 -6.15 -5.74
CA ILE A 70 4.27 -4.78 -5.31
C ILE A 70 2.96 -4.16 -4.87
N ILE A 71 2.92 -3.61 -3.66
CA ILE A 71 1.73 -2.93 -3.15
C ILE A 71 1.81 -1.47 -3.57
N GLU A 72 0.84 -1.02 -4.37
CA GLU A 72 0.89 0.30 -4.98
C GLU A 72 -0.25 1.19 -4.49
N PHE A 73 0.11 2.40 -4.06
CA PHE A 73 -0.83 3.44 -3.66
C PHE A 73 -0.66 4.66 -4.55
N GLN A 74 -1.76 5.17 -5.10
CA GLN A 74 -1.74 6.45 -5.78
C GLN A 74 -1.90 7.57 -4.75
N VAL A 75 -1.03 8.57 -4.82
CA VAL A 75 -1.01 9.74 -3.94
C VAL A 75 -1.01 11.03 -4.77
N ASP A 76 -1.42 12.12 -4.16
CA ASP A 76 -1.52 13.41 -4.85
C ASP A 76 -0.15 14.05 -5.12
N ASP A 77 0.80 13.89 -4.19
CA ASP A 77 2.13 14.51 -4.27
C ASP A 77 3.16 13.56 -3.64
N VAL A 78 3.83 12.79 -4.47
CA VAL A 78 4.79 11.79 -4.00
C VAL A 78 6.01 12.42 -3.32
N ASP A 79 6.44 13.61 -3.74
CA ASP A 79 7.56 14.30 -3.09
C ASP A 79 7.21 14.71 -1.65
N ALA A 80 5.98 15.19 -1.44
CA ALA A 80 5.48 15.50 -0.09
C ALA A 80 5.37 14.23 0.77
N GLU A 81 4.92 13.12 0.19
CA GLU A 81 4.87 11.84 0.88
C GLU A 81 6.25 11.32 1.25
N TYR A 82 7.23 11.50 0.39
CA TYR A 82 8.62 11.14 0.69
C TYR A 82 9.13 11.90 1.92
N GLN A 83 8.89 13.22 1.97
CA GLN A 83 9.27 14.04 3.13
C GLN A 83 8.56 13.57 4.41
N ARG A 84 7.27 13.32 4.32
CA ARG A 84 6.45 12.89 5.45
C ARG A 84 6.89 11.54 6.01
N LEU A 85 7.23 10.60 5.13
CA LEU A 85 7.53 9.21 5.49
C LEU A 85 8.99 8.98 5.86
N THR A 86 9.89 9.91 5.59
CA THR A 86 11.32 9.75 5.88
C THR A 86 11.60 9.30 7.32
N PRO A 87 10.93 9.83 8.38
CA PRO A 87 11.15 9.36 9.75
C PRO A 87 10.59 7.96 10.05
N HIS A 88 9.71 7.43 9.20
CA HIS A 88 8.96 6.20 9.45
C HIS A 88 9.44 5.01 8.62
N VAL A 89 10.24 5.25 7.59
CA VAL A 89 10.72 4.22 6.65
C VAL A 89 12.21 4.06 6.80
N ASP A 90 12.64 2.83 7.08
CA ASP A 90 14.06 2.51 7.27
C ASP A 90 14.72 2.00 5.99
N ASP A 91 13.96 1.39 5.08
CA ASP A 91 14.50 0.72 3.89
C ASP A 91 13.94 1.35 2.62
N TRP A 92 14.61 2.39 2.14
CA TRP A 92 14.30 3.05 0.88
C TRP A 92 14.95 2.31 -0.29
N VAL A 93 14.14 1.97 -1.29
CA VAL A 93 14.61 1.35 -2.53
C VAL A 93 14.83 2.40 -3.61
N GLN A 94 13.95 3.39 -3.70
CA GLN A 94 14.04 4.46 -4.70
C GLN A 94 13.50 5.77 -4.12
N GLU A 95 14.29 6.83 -4.25
CA GLU A 95 13.87 8.20 -3.99
C GLU A 95 12.92 8.70 -5.09
N PRO A 96 12.24 9.86 -4.90
CA PRO A 96 11.31 10.38 -5.91
C PRO A 96 11.94 10.44 -7.30
N THR A 97 11.37 9.68 -8.23
CA THR A 97 11.87 9.53 -9.59
C THR A 97 10.70 9.48 -10.57
N THR A 98 10.78 10.27 -11.65
CA THR A 98 9.80 10.21 -12.72
C THR A 98 10.14 9.05 -13.64
N MET A 99 9.22 8.11 -13.74
CA MET A 99 9.38 6.89 -14.52
C MET A 99 9.06 7.14 -16.00
N PRO A 100 9.60 6.32 -16.93
CA PRO A 100 9.36 6.51 -18.37
C PRO A 100 7.89 6.49 -18.78
N TRP A 101 7.02 5.83 -18.00
CA TRP A 101 5.57 5.75 -18.27
C TRP A 101 4.77 6.90 -17.66
N GLY A 102 5.43 7.92 -17.10
CA GLY A 102 4.81 9.16 -16.67
C GLY A 102 4.33 9.23 -15.24
N ASN A 103 4.60 8.23 -14.42
CA ASN A 103 4.38 8.31 -12.98
C ASN A 103 5.66 8.75 -12.28
N ARG A 104 5.50 9.60 -11.26
CA ARG A 104 6.57 9.89 -10.31
C ARG A 104 6.39 8.99 -9.10
N SER A 105 7.42 8.24 -8.74
CA SER A 105 7.32 7.13 -7.79
C SER A 105 8.38 7.20 -6.70
N ILE A 106 8.05 6.64 -5.54
CA ILE A 106 8.99 6.25 -4.48
C ILE A 106 8.77 4.79 -4.15
N LEU A 107 9.85 4.08 -3.85
CA LEU A 107 9.77 2.67 -3.47
C LEU A 107 10.49 2.45 -2.15
N PHE A 108 9.86 1.64 -1.30
CA PHE A 108 10.41 1.29 0.00
C PHE A 108 9.88 -0.09 0.43
N ARG A 109 10.51 -0.63 1.48
CA ARG A 109 10.10 -1.91 2.06
C ARG A 109 9.36 -1.71 3.37
N ASP A 110 8.32 -2.51 3.56
CA ASP A 110 7.67 -2.58 4.86
C ASP A 110 8.47 -3.47 5.84
N PRO A 111 8.08 -3.57 7.13
CA PRO A 111 8.81 -4.39 8.10
C PRO A 111 8.92 -5.87 7.75
N ASP A 112 8.02 -6.39 6.92
CA ASP A 112 8.05 -7.78 6.45
C ASP A 112 8.67 -7.92 5.06
N ASN A 113 9.41 -6.88 4.62
CA ASN A 113 10.14 -6.86 3.35
C ASN A 113 9.25 -6.86 2.10
N ASN A 114 7.97 -6.52 2.21
CA ASN A 114 7.12 -6.28 1.04
C ASN A 114 7.52 -4.98 0.36
N LEU A 115 7.56 -5.00 -0.96
CA LEU A 115 7.85 -3.78 -1.73
C LEU A 115 6.60 -2.93 -1.86
N VAL A 116 6.74 -1.65 -1.52
CA VAL A 116 5.66 -0.67 -1.58
C VAL A 116 6.04 0.44 -2.55
N ASN A 117 5.10 0.82 -3.39
CA ASN A 117 5.23 1.93 -4.34
C ASN A 117 4.17 2.98 -4.04
N LEU A 118 4.59 4.21 -3.80
CA LEU A 118 3.68 5.36 -3.85
C LEU A 118 3.97 6.11 -5.15
N TYR A 119 2.93 6.49 -5.88
CA TYR A 119 3.12 7.18 -7.13
C TYR A 119 2.08 8.27 -7.38
N THR A 120 2.49 9.26 -8.16
CA THR A 120 1.64 10.34 -8.66
C THR A 120 1.77 10.37 -10.19
N PRO A 121 0.67 10.27 -10.95
CA PRO A 121 0.72 10.52 -12.39
C PRO A 121 1.11 11.98 -12.65
N VAL A 122 2.16 12.21 -13.46
CA VAL A 122 2.66 13.56 -13.73
C VAL A 122 2.70 13.92 -15.22
N SER A 123 2.75 12.93 -16.13
CA SER A 123 2.59 13.21 -17.57
C SER A 123 1.11 13.33 -17.94
N GLU A 124 0.81 14.05 -19.01
CA GLU A 124 -0.57 14.16 -19.51
C GLU A 124 -1.17 12.78 -19.80
N GLU A 125 -0.41 11.89 -20.43
CA GLU A 125 -0.85 10.54 -20.77
C GLU A 125 -1.13 9.70 -19.52
N ALA A 126 -0.28 9.79 -18.49
CA ALA A 126 -0.47 9.06 -17.24
C ALA A 126 -1.69 9.60 -16.48
N ILE A 127 -1.85 10.92 -16.39
CA ILE A 127 -3.00 11.55 -15.74
C ILE A 127 -4.30 11.10 -16.42
N GLU A 128 -4.35 11.15 -17.74
CA GLU A 128 -5.53 10.73 -18.51
C GLU A 128 -5.85 9.25 -18.29
N ARG A 129 -4.83 8.40 -18.29
CA ARG A 129 -4.98 6.96 -18.08
C ARG A 129 -5.60 6.63 -16.71
N PHE A 130 -5.14 7.29 -15.65
CA PHE A 130 -5.64 7.04 -14.30
C PHE A 130 -7.01 7.70 -14.05
N ASN A 131 -7.27 8.86 -14.63
CA ASN A 131 -8.61 9.47 -14.59
C ASN A 131 -9.67 8.56 -15.22
N GLY A 132 -9.34 7.90 -16.34
CA GLY A 132 -10.23 6.96 -17.02
C GLY A 132 -10.56 5.71 -16.21
N ARG A 133 -9.86 5.45 -15.11
CA ARG A 133 -10.09 4.29 -14.22
C ARG A 133 -11.00 4.60 -13.03
N GLY A 134 -11.55 5.81 -12.97
CA GLY A 134 -12.45 6.20 -11.89
C GLY A 134 -11.80 6.37 -10.52
N LEU A 135 -10.48 6.38 -10.44
CA LEU A 135 -9.80 6.68 -9.19
C LEU A 135 -9.88 8.21 -8.93
N PRO A 136 -10.24 8.62 -7.70
CA PRO A 136 -10.28 10.03 -7.39
C PRO A 136 -8.88 10.64 -7.47
N THR A 137 -8.76 11.72 -8.23
CA THR A 137 -7.56 12.56 -8.21
C THR A 137 -7.89 13.85 -7.47
N SER A 138 -6.89 14.52 -6.89
CA SER A 138 -7.10 15.81 -6.22
C SER A 138 -7.74 16.85 -7.14
N GLN A 139 -7.54 16.73 -8.45
CA GLN A 139 -8.12 17.60 -9.46
C GLN A 139 -9.61 17.34 -9.70
N ALA A 140 -10.09 16.13 -9.43
CA ALA A 140 -11.51 15.79 -9.58
C ALA A 140 -12.36 16.31 -8.41
N SER A 141 -11.75 16.62 -7.26
CA SER A 141 -12.45 17.15 -6.08
C SER A 141 -12.67 18.67 -6.12
N GLU A 142 -12.02 19.39 -7.04
CA GLU A 142 -12.15 20.85 -7.21
C GLU A 142 -13.19 21.25 -8.28
N ALA A 143 -13.71 20.27 -8.97
CA ALA A 143 -14.78 20.46 -9.95
C ALA A 143 -16.13 20.19 -9.29
#